data_a2cfde2df2cf258dfc3741d6c7362bc9
#
_entry.id   a2cfde2df2cf258dfc3741d6c7362bc9
#
_cell.length_a   1.000
_cell.length_b   1.000
_cell.length_c   1.000
_cell.angle_alpha   90.00
_cell.angle_beta   90.00
_cell.angle_gamma   90.00
#
_symmetry.space_group_name_H-M   'P 1'
#
loop_
_entity.id
_entity.type
_entity.pdbx_description
1 polymer ?
#
loop_
_entity_poly.entity_id
_entity_poly.type
_entity_poly.pdbx_seq_one_letter_code
_entity_poly.pdbx_strand_id
1 'polypeptide(L)'
;MSTTPETHYARSGGVTIAYQVVGDGPVDLVYVPGFLSHVEWCWEHPPFARFLRRLASFSRLILFDKRGTGLSDPVAGPATLGDRADDIRAAMEIGRAHV
;
A
#
# COMPACT_ATOMS: atom_id res chain seq x y z
N MET A 1 -0.80 -18.60 -13.36
CA MET A 1 -0.42 -18.57 -11.93
C MET A 1 -0.24 -17.14 -11.49
N SER A 2 -0.95 -16.76 -10.46
CA SER A 2 -0.81 -15.39 -9.99
C SER A 2 0.27 -15.32 -8.92
N THR A 3 1.19 -14.39 -9.09
CA THR A 3 2.24 -14.15 -8.13
C THR A 3 1.86 -12.94 -7.28
N THR A 4 2.14 -13.02 -5.99
CA THR A 4 2.00 -11.88 -5.12
C THR A 4 3.02 -10.82 -5.51
N PRO A 5 2.63 -9.56 -5.67
CA PRO A 5 3.58 -8.51 -5.99
C PRO A 5 4.65 -8.38 -4.90
N GLU A 6 5.81 -7.86 -5.30
CA GLU A 6 6.90 -7.68 -4.37
C GLU A 6 6.60 -6.58 -3.37
N THR A 7 6.88 -6.84 -2.09
CA THR A 7 6.68 -5.87 -1.02
C THR A 7 7.96 -5.09 -0.79
N HIS A 8 7.84 -3.78 -0.76
CA HIS A 8 8.94 -2.86 -0.49
C HIS A 8 8.65 -2.11 0.80
N TYR A 9 9.66 -1.45 1.34
CA TYR A 9 9.55 -0.74 2.61
C TYR A 9 10.09 0.68 2.46
N ALA A 10 9.40 1.62 3.10
CA ALA A 10 9.79 3.03 3.07
C ALA A 10 9.61 3.65 4.44
N ARG A 11 10.36 4.71 4.70
CA ARG A 11 10.27 5.42 5.97
C ARG A 11 9.26 6.55 5.87
N SER A 12 8.38 6.62 6.87
CA SER A 12 7.46 7.74 7.05
C SER A 12 7.71 8.28 8.45
N GLY A 13 8.52 9.31 8.54
CA GLY A 13 9.02 9.77 9.83
C GLY A 13 9.89 8.68 10.45
N GLY A 14 9.57 8.26 11.67
CA GLY A 14 10.29 7.19 12.35
C GLY A 14 9.71 5.80 12.13
N VAL A 15 8.73 5.65 11.24
CA VAL A 15 7.99 4.40 11.06
C VAL A 15 8.29 3.83 9.68
N THR A 16 8.47 2.52 9.58
CA THR A 16 8.64 1.83 8.31
C THR A 16 7.28 1.38 7.80
N ILE A 17 6.96 1.73 6.57
CA ILE A 17 5.69 1.42 5.92
C ILE A 17 5.93 0.42 4.79
N ALA A 18 5.19 -0.69 4.81
CA ALA A 18 5.24 -1.68 3.75
C ALA A 18 4.33 -1.23 2.60
N TYR A 19 4.80 -1.35 1.36
CA TYR A 19 4.02 -0.96 0.19
C TYR A 19 4.31 -1.87 -1.00
N GLN A 20 3.39 -1.84 -1.97
CA GLN A 20 3.55 -2.53 -3.24
C GLN A 20 3.11 -1.59 -4.36
N VAL A 21 3.76 -1.69 -5.51
CA VAL A 21 3.36 -0.96 -6.71
C VAL A 21 3.00 -1.98 -7.78
N VAL A 22 1.80 -1.90 -8.33
CA VAL A 22 1.28 -2.88 -9.28
C VAL A 22 0.75 -2.16 -10.51
N GLY A 23 1.17 -2.61 -11.68
CA GLY A 23 0.75 -2.00 -12.92
C GLY A 23 1.64 -0.84 -13.34
N ASP A 24 1.45 -0.38 -14.58
CA ASP A 24 2.27 0.69 -15.15
C ASP A 24 1.43 1.69 -15.95
N GLY A 25 0.15 1.78 -15.61
CA GLY A 25 -0.74 2.68 -16.30
C GLY A 25 -0.40 4.16 -16.07
N PRO A 26 -1.03 5.04 -16.84
CA PRO A 26 -0.66 6.46 -16.84
C PRO A 26 -1.10 7.23 -15.60
N VAL A 27 -1.97 6.64 -14.79
CA VAL A 27 -2.51 7.29 -13.60
C VAL A 27 -1.96 6.60 -12.36
N ASP A 28 -1.48 7.38 -11.40
CA ASP A 28 -1.08 6.84 -10.09
C ASP A 28 -2.32 6.78 -9.21
N LEU A 29 -2.61 5.58 -8.70
CA LEU A 29 -3.79 5.35 -7.87
C LEU A 29 -3.33 4.77 -6.54
N VAL A 30 -3.61 5.48 -5.45
CA VAL A 30 -3.25 5.02 -4.12
C VAL A 30 -4.49 4.42 -3.46
N TYR A 31 -4.40 3.15 -3.09
CA TYR A 31 -5.47 2.49 -2.36
C TYR A 31 -5.23 2.69 -0.86
N VAL A 32 -6.08 3.48 -0.22
CA VAL A 32 -5.97 3.74 1.22
C VAL A 32 -6.72 2.63 1.95
N PRO A 33 -6.03 1.80 2.74
CA PRO A 33 -6.68 0.68 3.41
C PRO A 33 -7.66 1.14 4.48
N GLY A 34 -8.66 0.29 4.75
CA GLY A 34 -9.62 0.53 5.80
C GLY A 34 -9.05 0.23 7.18
N PHE A 35 -9.83 -0.47 8.01
CA PHE A 35 -9.45 -0.72 9.41
C PHE A 35 -8.23 -1.63 9.52
N LEU A 36 -8.23 -2.72 8.78
CA LEU A 36 -7.13 -3.68 8.77
C LEU A 36 -6.59 -3.80 7.36
N SER A 37 -5.28 -4.00 7.25
CA SER A 37 -4.66 -4.22 5.95
C SER A 37 -3.48 -5.17 6.10
N HIS A 38 -3.16 -5.86 5.00
CA HIS A 38 -1.96 -6.66 4.86
C HIS A 38 -1.70 -6.80 3.37
N VAL A 39 -0.67 -6.13 2.87
CA VAL A 39 -0.46 -6.01 1.42
C VAL A 39 -0.22 -7.35 0.74
N GLU A 40 0.23 -8.37 1.47
CA GLU A 40 0.42 -9.71 0.87
C GLU A 40 -0.83 -10.56 0.98
N TRP A 41 -1.54 -10.49 2.10
CA TRP A 41 -2.74 -11.30 2.30
C TRP A 41 -3.87 -10.92 1.36
N CYS A 42 -3.98 -9.66 0.97
CA CYS A 42 -5.06 -9.24 0.10
C CYS A 42 -5.04 -9.97 -1.25
N TRP A 43 -3.87 -10.43 -1.69
CA TRP A 43 -3.75 -11.16 -2.95
C TRP A 43 -4.17 -12.62 -2.83
N GLU A 44 -4.28 -13.14 -1.62
CA GLU A 44 -4.72 -14.51 -1.37
C GLU A 44 -6.23 -14.64 -1.32
N HIS A 45 -6.95 -13.51 -1.31
CA HIS A 45 -8.41 -13.49 -1.30
C HIS A 45 -8.90 -13.23 -2.72
N PRO A 46 -9.38 -14.27 -3.45
CA PRO A 46 -9.61 -14.12 -4.89
C PRO A 46 -10.51 -12.97 -5.32
N PRO A 47 -11.66 -12.70 -4.67
CA PRO A 47 -12.47 -11.56 -5.09
C PRO A 47 -11.75 -10.22 -4.95
N PHE A 48 -10.99 -10.05 -3.87
CA PHE A 48 -10.28 -8.82 -3.63
C PHE A 48 -9.08 -8.69 -4.57
N ALA A 49 -8.37 -9.80 -4.82
CA ALA A 49 -7.26 -9.80 -5.77
C ALA A 49 -7.74 -9.40 -7.17
N ARG A 50 -8.90 -9.88 -7.59
CA ARG A 50 -9.49 -9.48 -8.90
C ARG A 50 -9.79 -8.00 -8.94
N PHE A 51 -10.32 -7.46 -7.86
CA PHE A 51 -10.61 -6.03 -7.75
C PHE A 51 -9.31 -5.21 -7.89
N LEU A 52 -8.26 -5.59 -7.18
CA LEU A 52 -6.98 -4.90 -7.25
C LEU A 52 -6.36 -4.98 -8.65
N ARG A 53 -6.43 -6.16 -9.28
CA ARG A 53 -5.90 -6.32 -10.64
C ARG A 53 -6.66 -5.47 -11.64
N ARG A 54 -7.96 -5.31 -11.43
CA ARG A 54 -8.76 -4.44 -12.28
C ARG A 54 -8.32 -2.99 -12.16
N LEU A 55 -8.06 -2.53 -10.94
CA LEU A 55 -7.53 -1.18 -10.73
C LEU A 55 -6.14 -1.04 -11.38
N ALA A 56 -5.30 -2.05 -11.26
CA ALA A 56 -3.95 -2.01 -11.82
C ALA A 56 -3.94 -2.09 -13.34
N SER A 57 -5.05 -2.48 -13.98
CA SER A 57 -5.11 -2.59 -15.43
C SER A 57 -5.09 -1.23 -16.12
N PHE A 58 -5.46 -0.15 -15.44
CA PHE A 58 -5.46 1.19 -16.02
C PHE A 58 -4.64 2.19 -15.20
N SER A 59 -3.97 1.74 -14.17
CA SER A 59 -3.25 2.65 -13.27
C SER A 59 -1.95 2.02 -12.82
N ARG A 60 -1.11 2.83 -12.20
CA ARG A 60 -0.03 2.35 -11.36
C ARG A 60 -0.58 2.36 -9.94
N LEU A 61 -0.99 1.18 -9.48
CA LEU A 61 -1.67 1.02 -8.21
C LEU A 61 -0.66 0.91 -7.08
N ILE A 62 -0.79 1.76 -6.09
CA ILE A 62 0.08 1.78 -4.92
C ILE A 62 -0.73 1.31 -3.74
N LEU A 63 -0.32 0.17 -3.17
CA LEU A 63 -0.92 -0.41 -1.97
C LEU A 63 0.05 -0.20 -0.81
N PHE A 64 -0.46 0.03 0.37
CA PHE A 64 0.41 0.11 1.55
C PHE A 64 -0.35 -0.36 2.79
N ASP A 65 0.42 -0.80 3.78
CA ASP A 65 -0.11 -1.13 5.10
C ASP A 65 0.03 0.10 5.99
N LYS A 66 -1.08 0.50 6.61
CA LYS A 66 -1.04 1.60 7.58
C LYS A 66 -0.07 1.25 8.70
N ARG A 67 0.53 2.27 9.31
CA ARG A 67 1.33 2.03 10.50
C ARG A 67 0.52 1.26 11.54
N GLY A 68 1.15 0.29 12.18
CA GLY A 68 0.47 -0.55 13.14
C GLY A 68 -0.34 -1.68 12.56
N THR A 69 -0.32 -1.87 11.23
CA THR A 69 -1.05 -2.97 10.58
C THR A 69 -0.14 -3.72 9.61
N GLY A 70 -0.51 -4.96 9.31
CA GLY A 70 0.15 -5.80 8.33
C GLY A 70 1.65 -5.86 8.53
N LEU A 71 2.40 -5.57 7.47
CA LEU A 71 3.85 -5.63 7.46
C LEU A 71 4.53 -4.31 7.82
N SER A 72 3.75 -3.26 8.07
CA SER A 72 4.29 -1.99 8.54
C SER A 72 4.63 -2.08 10.03
N ASP A 73 5.49 -1.18 10.49
CA ASP A 73 5.92 -1.19 11.90
C ASP A 73 4.73 -1.09 12.85
N PRO A 74 4.73 -1.86 13.93
CA PRO A 74 3.74 -1.68 14.98
C PRO A 74 3.96 -0.34 15.70
N VAL A 75 2.87 0.26 16.15
CA VAL A 75 2.92 1.51 16.88
C VAL A 75 2.10 1.37 18.17
N ALA A 76 2.46 2.13 19.19
CA ALA A 76 1.72 2.17 20.44
C ALA A 76 0.56 3.15 20.30
N GLY A 77 -0.64 2.70 20.54
CA GLY A 77 -1.83 3.53 20.51
C GLY A 77 -2.33 3.82 19.09
N PRO A 78 -3.44 4.57 18.98
CA PRO A 78 -4.03 4.87 17.67
C PRO A 78 -3.22 5.92 16.91
N ALA A 79 -3.20 5.79 15.59
CA ALA A 79 -2.57 6.79 14.72
C ALA A 79 -3.45 8.04 14.68
N THR A 80 -2.79 9.21 14.65
CA THR A 80 -3.50 10.48 14.49
C THR A 80 -3.85 10.70 13.01
N LEU A 81 -4.70 11.69 12.74
CA LEU A 81 -4.98 12.08 11.36
C LEU A 81 -3.71 12.57 10.66
N GLY A 82 -2.84 13.27 11.39
CA GLY A 82 -1.56 13.71 10.86
C GLY A 82 -0.68 12.53 10.46
N ASP A 83 -0.61 11.51 11.31
CA ASP A 83 0.14 10.29 11.01
C ASP A 83 -0.38 9.62 9.75
N ARG A 84 -1.70 9.54 9.59
CA ARG A 84 -2.31 8.91 8.42
C ARG A 84 -2.03 9.70 7.16
N ALA A 85 -2.08 11.03 7.24
CA ALA A 85 -1.76 11.88 6.11
C ALA A 85 -0.31 11.72 5.70
N ASP A 86 0.60 11.60 6.66
CA ASP A 86 2.02 11.39 6.38
C ASP A 86 2.26 10.07 5.68
N ASP A 87 1.58 9.01 6.10
CA ASP A 87 1.72 7.69 5.47
C ASP A 87 1.21 7.71 4.02
N ILE A 88 0.08 8.36 3.77
CA ILE A 88 -0.46 8.50 2.42
C ILE A 88 0.51 9.30 1.55
N ARG A 89 1.05 10.38 2.08
CA ARG A 89 2.03 11.19 1.35
C ARG A 89 3.27 10.39 1.00
N ALA A 90 3.78 9.61 1.96
CA ALA A 90 4.95 8.76 1.72
C ALA A 90 4.67 7.75 0.62
N ALA A 91 3.50 7.11 0.64
CA ALA A 91 3.11 6.14 -0.39
C ALA A 91 3.04 6.81 -1.76
N MET A 92 2.48 8.03 -1.85
CA MET A 92 2.37 8.75 -3.10
C MET A 92 3.75 9.14 -3.65
N GLU A 93 4.64 9.64 -2.81
CA GLU A 93 5.98 10.05 -3.24
C GLU A 93 6.80 8.86 -3.71
N ILE A 94 6.70 7.74 -3.00
CA ILE A 94 7.41 6.51 -3.36
C ILE A 94 6.87 5.96 -4.67
N GLY A 95 5.55 5.92 -4.83
CA GLY A 95 4.94 5.44 -6.05
C GLY A 95 5.37 6.28 -7.25
N ARG A 96 5.49 7.59 -7.05
CA ARG A 96 5.94 8.49 -8.11
C ARG A 96 7.40 8.27 -8.49
N ALA A 97 8.24 7.96 -7.51
CA ALA A 97 9.66 7.70 -7.74
C ALA A 97 9.94 6.28 -8.21
N HIS A 98 8.99 5.38 -8.05
CA HIS A 98 9.12 3.98 -8.43
C HIS A 98 8.79 3.82 -9.91
N VAL A 99 9.79 3.91 -10.74
CA VAL A 99 9.63 3.83 -12.20
C VAL A 99 10.27 2.57 -12.73
#